data_08717ba2010b5d05ad0c784d8bc527c3
#
_entry.id   08717ba2010b5d05ad0c784d8bc527c3
#
_cell.length_a   1.000
_cell.length_b   1.000
_cell.length_c   1.000
_cell.angle_alpha   90.00
_cell.angle_beta   90.00
_cell.angle_gamma   90.00
#
_symmetry.space_group_name_H-M   'P 1'
#
loop_
_entity.id
_entity.type
_entity.pdbx_description
1 polymer ?
#
loop_
_entity_poly.entity_id
_entity_poly.type
_entity_poly.pdbx_seq_one_letter_code
_entity_poly.pdbx_strand_id
1 'polypeptide(L)'
;FLAYLQSFSNTYGPASRLAAMLEIFRTLPDLAGISVGTRPDCLDAEKMALLGAAPWKEKWLELGVQTLNDATLRRINRGHDAAASARAIELAEKTDVQVCAHLMLGLPGETPDDVHATVRRLNALPVHGVKLHNVYVCRNTALERAYRSGGYVPLTEGAYIELAVDALTELRPDIIIHRV
;
A
#
# COMPACT_ATOMS: atom_id res chain seq x y z
N PHE A 1 -15.96 16.17 2.29
CA PHE A 1 -14.52 15.88 2.23
C PHE A 1 -14.24 14.42 2.58
N LEU A 2 -13.02 13.92 2.28
CA LEU A 2 -12.51 12.60 2.65
C LEU A 2 -11.45 12.77 3.75
N ALA A 3 -11.57 12.04 4.86
CA ALA A 3 -10.53 12.02 5.89
C ALA A 3 -9.46 11.01 5.50
N TYR A 4 -8.20 11.45 5.45
CA TYR A 4 -7.07 10.58 5.11
C TYR A 4 -6.11 10.40 6.28
N LEU A 5 -6.00 9.17 6.75
CA LEU A 5 -5.10 8.74 7.81
C LEU A 5 -3.84 8.14 7.19
N GLN A 6 -2.83 8.96 6.97
CA GLN A 6 -1.62 8.57 6.23
C GLN A 6 -0.49 8.08 7.14
N SER A 7 -0.28 8.74 8.28
CA SER A 7 0.90 8.51 9.11
C SER A 7 0.85 7.17 9.83
N PHE A 8 1.92 6.38 9.72
CA PHE A 8 2.10 5.08 10.37
C PHE A 8 1.10 4.00 9.90
N SER A 9 0.96 2.92 10.71
CA SER A 9 -0.02 1.86 10.48
C SER A 9 -1.23 2.10 11.38
N ASN A 10 -2.29 2.69 10.83
CA ASN A 10 -3.44 3.16 11.62
C ASN A 10 -4.28 2.03 12.21
N THR A 11 -4.10 0.79 11.72
CA THR A 11 -4.74 -0.41 12.29
C THR A 11 -3.79 -1.19 13.22
N TYR A 12 -2.59 -0.65 13.55
CA TYR A 12 -1.69 -1.29 14.51
C TYR A 12 -2.25 -1.21 15.93
N GLY A 13 -2.22 -2.32 16.64
CA GLY A 13 -2.73 -2.44 18.01
C GLY A 13 -4.14 -3.06 18.08
N PRO A 14 -4.84 -2.93 19.21
CA PRO A 14 -6.15 -3.54 19.40
C PRO A 14 -7.23 -2.88 18.55
N ALA A 15 -8.26 -3.65 18.15
CA ALA A 15 -9.38 -3.16 17.35
C ALA A 15 -10.16 -2.02 18.04
N SER A 16 -10.19 -1.99 19.37
CA SER A 16 -10.81 -0.91 20.15
C SER A 16 -10.19 0.47 19.87
N ARG A 17 -8.88 0.53 19.55
CA ARG A 17 -8.22 1.78 19.15
C ARG A 17 -8.75 2.29 17.80
N LEU A 18 -8.91 1.40 16.84
CA LEU A 18 -9.51 1.73 15.54
C LEU A 18 -10.98 2.18 15.74
N ALA A 19 -11.76 1.45 16.54
CA ALA A 19 -13.14 1.80 16.84
C ALA A 19 -13.24 3.21 17.45
N ALA A 20 -12.43 3.52 18.46
CA ALA A 20 -12.41 4.86 19.08
C ALA A 20 -12.07 5.97 18.08
N MET A 21 -11.12 5.70 17.16
CA MET A 21 -10.77 6.65 16.11
C MET A 21 -11.92 6.87 15.12
N LEU A 22 -12.62 5.82 14.70
CA LEU A 22 -13.78 5.92 13.82
C LEU A 22 -14.92 6.71 14.48
N GLU A 23 -15.14 6.55 15.80
CA GLU A 23 -16.13 7.34 16.52
C GLU A 23 -15.82 8.84 16.52
N ILE A 24 -14.55 9.23 16.62
CA ILE A 24 -14.16 10.65 16.49
C ILE A 24 -14.55 11.18 15.10
N PHE A 25 -14.29 10.42 14.05
CA PHE A 25 -14.65 10.85 12.69
C PHE A 25 -16.18 10.96 12.47
N ARG A 26 -16.99 10.18 13.17
CA ARG A 26 -18.46 10.29 13.12
C ARG A 26 -18.98 11.64 13.58
N THR A 27 -18.21 12.37 14.41
CA THR A 27 -18.59 13.70 14.88
C THR A 27 -18.29 14.83 13.87
N LEU A 28 -17.54 14.52 12.79
CA LEU A 28 -17.19 15.52 11.78
C LEU A 28 -18.34 15.73 10.79
N PRO A 29 -18.81 16.97 10.60
CA PRO A 29 -19.83 17.27 9.61
C PRO A 29 -19.28 17.08 8.19
N ASP A 30 -20.15 16.71 7.25
CA ASP A 30 -19.87 16.66 5.81
C ASP A 30 -18.74 15.68 5.42
N LEU A 31 -18.43 14.71 6.27
CA LEU A 31 -17.47 13.66 5.96
C LEU A 31 -18.08 12.63 5.00
N ALA A 32 -17.63 12.64 3.75
CA ALA A 32 -18.10 11.74 2.71
C ALA A 32 -17.50 10.35 2.83
N GLY A 33 -16.30 10.23 3.42
CA GLY A 33 -15.63 8.96 3.56
C GLY A 33 -14.29 9.04 4.28
N ILE A 34 -13.65 7.88 4.40
CA ILE A 34 -12.35 7.71 5.06
C ILE A 34 -11.38 6.93 4.17
N SER A 35 -10.11 7.26 4.29
CA SER A 35 -9.00 6.52 3.69
C SER A 35 -7.98 6.21 4.78
N VAL A 36 -7.72 4.92 5.04
CA VAL A 36 -6.94 4.45 6.19
C VAL A 36 -5.66 3.78 5.73
N GLY A 37 -4.51 4.44 5.95
CA GLY A 37 -3.19 3.91 5.63
C GLY A 37 -2.73 2.88 6.66
N THR A 38 -2.33 1.69 6.19
CA THR A 38 -1.82 0.64 7.06
C THR A 38 -0.88 -0.34 6.35
N ARG A 39 -0.28 -1.23 7.13
CA ARG A 39 0.50 -2.38 6.66
C ARG A 39 -0.38 -3.63 6.62
N PRO A 40 -0.10 -4.57 5.69
CA PRO A 40 -0.85 -5.83 5.59
C PRO A 40 -0.91 -6.64 6.88
N ASP A 41 0.21 -6.73 7.61
CA ASP A 41 0.33 -7.49 8.87
C ASP A 41 -0.34 -6.83 10.08
N CYS A 42 -0.86 -5.61 9.92
CA CYS A 42 -1.59 -4.89 10.96
C CYS A 42 -3.13 -5.00 10.81
N LEU A 43 -3.60 -5.81 9.87
CA LEU A 43 -5.01 -5.98 9.56
C LEU A 43 -5.48 -7.40 9.92
N ASP A 44 -6.67 -7.50 10.49
CA ASP A 44 -7.36 -8.73 10.81
C ASP A 44 -8.88 -8.60 10.53
N ALA A 45 -9.62 -9.69 10.68
CA ALA A 45 -11.05 -9.74 10.38
C ALA A 45 -11.89 -8.78 11.24
N GLU A 46 -11.50 -8.59 12.51
CA GLU A 46 -12.20 -7.69 13.43
C GLU A 46 -12.06 -6.23 12.97
N LYS A 47 -10.86 -5.81 12.60
CA LYS A 47 -10.61 -4.45 12.12
C LYS A 47 -11.27 -4.20 10.76
N MET A 48 -11.26 -5.20 9.87
CA MET A 48 -11.99 -5.11 8.61
C MET A 48 -13.49 -4.97 8.80
N ALA A 49 -14.06 -5.72 9.74
CA ALA A 49 -15.48 -5.59 10.08
C ALA A 49 -15.83 -4.20 10.61
N LEU A 50 -14.95 -3.59 11.44
CA LEU A 50 -15.11 -2.21 11.90
C LEU A 50 -15.08 -1.19 10.76
N LEU A 51 -14.14 -1.34 9.82
CA LEU A 51 -14.05 -0.46 8.64
C LEU A 51 -15.28 -0.65 7.74
N GLY A 52 -15.69 -1.88 7.47
CA GLY A 52 -16.89 -2.18 6.68
C GLY A 52 -18.16 -1.62 7.29
N ALA A 53 -18.32 -1.73 8.63
CA ALA A 53 -19.47 -1.19 9.36
C ALA A 53 -19.47 0.34 9.50
N ALA A 54 -18.41 1.03 9.08
CA ALA A 54 -18.34 2.49 9.13
C ALA A 54 -19.41 3.11 8.21
N PRO A 55 -20.08 4.21 8.62
CA PRO A 55 -21.30 4.72 7.96
C PRO A 55 -21.06 5.45 6.63
N TRP A 56 -19.80 5.68 6.28
CA TRP A 56 -19.45 6.44 5.08
C TRP A 56 -19.57 5.58 3.83
N LYS A 57 -19.96 6.22 2.75
CA LYS A 57 -20.06 5.59 1.43
C LYS A 57 -18.67 5.29 0.85
N GLU A 58 -17.74 6.21 1.01
CA GLU A 58 -16.38 6.07 0.52
C GLU A 58 -15.47 5.53 1.64
N LYS A 59 -14.99 4.31 1.49
CA LYS A 59 -14.10 3.65 2.46
C LYS A 59 -12.92 3.05 1.71
N TRP A 60 -11.73 3.59 1.97
CA TRP A 60 -10.49 3.14 1.33
C TRP A 60 -9.51 2.59 2.34
N LEU A 61 -8.95 1.43 2.05
CA LEU A 61 -7.80 0.86 2.72
C LEU A 61 -6.56 1.14 1.86
N GLU A 62 -5.69 2.03 2.34
CA GLU A 62 -4.42 2.38 1.70
C GLU A 62 -3.35 1.40 2.18
N LEU A 63 -3.13 0.33 1.43
CA LEU A 63 -2.34 -0.81 1.88
C LEU A 63 -0.90 -0.73 1.38
N GLY A 64 0.04 -0.61 2.30
CA GLY A 64 1.47 -0.54 1.99
C GLY A 64 2.06 -1.89 1.56
N VAL A 65 1.71 -2.37 0.39
CA VAL A 65 2.20 -3.62 -0.21
C VAL A 65 3.68 -3.53 -0.56
N GLN A 66 4.09 -2.44 -1.19
CA GLN A 66 5.41 -2.10 -1.72
C GLN A 66 5.82 -2.97 -2.92
N THR A 67 5.87 -4.27 -2.75
CA THR A 67 6.16 -5.30 -3.75
C THR A 67 5.54 -6.62 -3.32
N LEU A 68 5.40 -7.57 -4.24
CA LEU A 68 5.02 -8.95 -3.94
C LEU A 68 6.21 -9.92 -4.12
N ASN A 69 7.45 -9.38 -4.14
CA ASN A 69 8.69 -10.16 -4.12
C ASN A 69 9.18 -10.33 -2.68
N ASP A 70 9.08 -11.56 -2.15
CA ASP A 70 9.47 -11.86 -0.76
C ASP A 70 10.96 -11.66 -0.48
N ALA A 71 11.83 -11.82 -1.48
CA ALA A 71 13.26 -11.55 -1.30
C ALA A 71 13.51 -10.06 -1.06
N THR A 72 12.83 -9.21 -1.82
CA THR A 72 12.88 -7.75 -1.64
C THR A 72 12.26 -7.34 -0.31
N LEU A 73 11.08 -7.86 0.05
CA LEU A 73 10.43 -7.55 1.34
C LEU A 73 11.35 -7.86 2.53
N ARG A 74 12.04 -9.00 2.50
CA ARG A 74 13.06 -9.34 3.51
C ARG A 74 14.24 -8.39 3.48
N ARG A 75 14.75 -8.04 2.30
CA ARG A 75 15.89 -7.13 2.12
C ARG A 75 15.63 -5.74 2.68
N ILE A 76 14.42 -5.21 2.50
CA ILE A 76 14.03 -3.91 3.03
C ILE A 76 13.50 -3.98 4.47
N ASN A 77 13.55 -5.15 5.11
CA ASN A 77 13.04 -5.39 6.46
C ASN A 77 11.58 -4.94 6.63
N ARG A 78 10.72 -5.32 5.68
CA ARG A 78 9.32 -4.82 5.63
C ARG A 78 8.45 -5.37 6.77
N GLY A 79 8.78 -6.53 7.34
CA GLY A 79 8.07 -7.15 8.46
C GLY A 79 6.83 -7.96 8.07
N HIS A 80 6.52 -8.07 6.77
CA HIS A 80 5.50 -8.96 6.23
C HIS A 80 5.96 -9.55 4.89
N ASP A 81 5.29 -10.60 4.45
CA ASP A 81 5.50 -11.28 3.17
C ASP A 81 4.39 -10.94 2.15
N ALA A 82 4.57 -11.41 0.91
CA ALA A 82 3.58 -11.23 -0.14
C ALA A 82 2.25 -11.95 0.17
N ALA A 83 2.30 -13.07 0.87
CA ALA A 83 1.11 -13.80 1.29
C ALA A 83 0.28 -12.99 2.31
N ALA A 84 0.92 -12.26 3.22
CA ALA A 84 0.22 -11.36 4.14
C ALA A 84 -0.48 -10.23 3.37
N SER A 85 0.14 -9.69 2.31
CA SER A 85 -0.48 -8.68 1.45
C SER A 85 -1.71 -9.25 0.73
N ALA A 86 -1.62 -10.44 0.15
CA ALA A 86 -2.74 -11.10 -0.52
C ALA A 86 -3.89 -11.35 0.46
N ARG A 87 -3.61 -11.93 1.63
CA ARG A 87 -4.66 -12.16 2.67
C ARG A 87 -5.34 -10.87 3.12
N ALA A 88 -4.61 -9.76 3.27
CA ALA A 88 -5.20 -8.49 3.67
C ALA A 88 -6.13 -7.94 2.58
N ILE A 89 -5.77 -8.06 1.31
CA ILE A 89 -6.58 -7.66 0.16
C ILE A 89 -7.86 -8.53 0.06
N GLU A 90 -7.72 -9.86 0.12
CA GLU A 90 -8.84 -10.81 0.09
C GLU A 90 -9.79 -10.64 1.29
N LEU A 91 -9.26 -10.22 2.43
CA LEU A 91 -10.08 -9.95 3.61
C LEU A 91 -11.00 -8.74 3.38
N ALA A 92 -10.52 -7.71 2.66
CA ALA A 92 -11.31 -6.54 2.32
C ALA A 92 -12.44 -6.85 1.32
N GLU A 93 -12.28 -7.86 0.45
CA GLU A 93 -13.30 -8.27 -0.53
C GLU A 93 -14.63 -8.69 0.13
N LYS A 94 -14.58 -9.14 1.39
CA LYS A 94 -15.78 -9.53 2.16
C LYS A 94 -16.56 -8.33 2.72
N THR A 95 -16.13 -7.13 2.41
CA THR A 95 -16.72 -5.87 2.86
C THR A 95 -16.90 -4.93 1.67
N ASP A 96 -17.46 -3.75 1.89
CA ASP A 96 -17.54 -2.66 0.91
C ASP A 96 -16.33 -1.70 0.98
N VAL A 97 -15.23 -2.10 1.61
CA VAL A 97 -14.00 -1.32 1.71
C VAL A 97 -13.16 -1.53 0.45
N GLN A 98 -12.86 -0.46 -0.24
CA GLN A 98 -12.01 -0.47 -1.44
C GLN A 98 -10.53 -0.53 -1.04
N VAL A 99 -9.71 -1.27 -1.78
CA VAL A 99 -8.28 -1.40 -1.53
C VAL A 99 -7.49 -0.62 -2.55
N CYS A 100 -6.65 0.30 -2.07
CA CYS A 100 -5.61 0.96 -2.86
C CYS A 100 -4.24 0.39 -2.46
N ALA A 101 -3.58 -0.35 -3.36
CA ALA A 101 -2.27 -0.92 -3.14
C ALA A 101 -1.17 0.11 -3.41
N HIS A 102 -0.29 0.34 -2.43
CA HIS A 102 0.90 1.17 -2.63
C HIS A 102 2.06 0.29 -3.09
N LEU A 103 2.60 0.58 -4.25
CA LEU A 103 3.78 -0.07 -4.83
C LEU A 103 4.95 0.91 -4.85
N MET A 104 6.16 0.37 -4.69
CA MET A 104 7.39 1.14 -4.80
C MET A 104 8.22 0.63 -5.98
N LEU A 105 8.64 1.53 -6.84
CA LEU A 105 9.52 1.23 -7.98
C LEU A 105 10.97 1.59 -7.62
N GLY A 106 11.89 0.71 -7.98
CA GLY A 106 13.32 0.89 -7.71
C GLY A 106 13.75 0.43 -6.31
N LEU A 107 13.06 -0.52 -5.71
CA LEU A 107 13.48 -1.14 -4.45
C LEU A 107 14.85 -1.83 -4.59
N PRO A 108 15.68 -1.86 -3.51
CA PRO A 108 17.01 -2.45 -3.57
C PRO A 108 17.00 -3.89 -4.09
N GLY A 109 17.68 -4.12 -5.22
CA GLY A 109 17.85 -5.43 -5.83
C GLY A 109 16.64 -5.93 -6.62
N GLU A 110 15.62 -5.13 -6.83
CA GLU A 110 14.56 -5.41 -7.80
C GLU A 110 14.98 -5.06 -9.22
N THR A 111 14.53 -5.88 -10.14
CA THR A 111 14.63 -5.68 -11.58
C THR A 111 13.27 -5.25 -12.15
N PRO A 112 13.19 -4.73 -13.38
CA PRO A 112 11.91 -4.51 -14.06
C PRO A 112 11.01 -5.76 -14.08
N ASP A 113 11.58 -6.95 -14.28
CA ASP A 113 10.82 -8.21 -14.28
C ASP A 113 10.15 -8.52 -12.93
N ASP A 114 10.78 -8.13 -11.82
CA ASP A 114 10.19 -8.26 -10.48
C ASP A 114 8.98 -7.34 -10.30
N VAL A 115 9.05 -6.12 -10.85
CA VAL A 115 7.93 -5.18 -10.86
C VAL A 115 6.78 -5.72 -11.71
N HIS A 116 7.06 -6.21 -12.91
CA HIS A 116 6.07 -6.87 -13.77
C HIS A 116 5.43 -8.09 -13.08
N ALA A 117 6.22 -8.93 -12.42
CA ALA A 117 5.71 -10.06 -11.65
C ALA A 117 4.79 -9.61 -10.51
N THR A 118 5.12 -8.50 -9.84
CA THR A 118 4.28 -7.89 -8.81
C THR A 118 2.95 -7.40 -9.40
N VAL A 119 2.97 -6.70 -10.52
CA VAL A 119 1.76 -6.20 -11.21
C VAL A 119 0.86 -7.35 -11.66
N ARG A 120 1.41 -8.39 -12.30
CA ARG A 120 0.64 -9.59 -12.70
C ARG A 120 -0.03 -10.26 -11.51
N ARG A 121 0.66 -10.40 -10.39
CA ARG A 121 0.07 -10.97 -9.16
C ARG A 121 -1.01 -10.06 -8.57
N LEU A 122 -0.79 -8.74 -8.62
CA LEU A 122 -1.77 -7.75 -8.14
C LEU A 122 -3.07 -7.81 -8.97
N ASN A 123 -2.96 -7.98 -10.29
CA ASN A 123 -4.10 -8.14 -11.21
C ASN A 123 -4.99 -9.35 -10.87
N ALA A 124 -4.46 -10.36 -10.19
CA ALA A 124 -5.22 -11.54 -9.74
C ALA A 124 -5.91 -11.32 -8.39
N LEU A 125 -5.69 -10.17 -7.72
CA LEU A 125 -6.25 -9.84 -6.42
C LEU A 125 -7.38 -8.79 -6.55
N PRO A 126 -8.34 -8.74 -5.63
CA PRO A 126 -9.45 -7.78 -5.64
C PRO A 126 -8.98 -6.37 -5.21
N VAL A 127 -8.10 -5.77 -5.99
CA VAL A 127 -7.59 -4.41 -5.80
C VAL A 127 -8.39 -3.43 -6.62
N HIS A 128 -8.74 -2.28 -6.05
CA HIS A 128 -9.56 -1.23 -6.67
C HIS A 128 -8.72 -0.04 -7.14
N GLY A 129 -7.57 0.19 -6.51
CA GLY A 129 -6.71 1.29 -6.86
C GLY A 129 -5.23 1.01 -6.60
N VAL A 130 -4.36 1.81 -7.22
CA VAL A 130 -2.92 1.75 -6.99
C VAL A 130 -2.30 3.14 -6.86
N LYS A 131 -1.26 3.22 -6.04
CA LYS A 131 -0.31 4.34 -5.97
C LYS A 131 1.08 3.82 -6.28
N LEU A 132 1.73 4.41 -7.26
CA LEU A 132 3.15 4.17 -7.53
C LEU A 132 3.99 5.20 -6.78
N HIS A 133 5.08 4.76 -6.20
CA HIS A 133 6.03 5.59 -5.49
C HIS A 133 7.45 5.25 -5.95
N ASN A 134 8.30 6.25 -6.08
CA ASN A 134 9.73 6.01 -6.22
C ASN A 134 10.39 5.84 -4.83
N VAL A 135 11.61 5.33 -4.84
CA VAL A 135 12.41 5.16 -3.61
C VAL A 135 13.28 6.40 -3.39
N TYR A 136 13.10 7.06 -2.24
CA TYR A 136 13.96 8.16 -1.81
C TYR A 136 15.01 7.68 -0.82
N VAL A 137 16.26 8.10 -1.03
CA VAL A 137 17.36 7.86 -0.09
C VAL A 137 17.32 8.92 1.01
N CYS A 138 16.71 8.58 2.14
CA CYS A 138 16.62 9.47 3.28
C CYS A 138 17.89 9.40 4.13
N ARG A 139 18.29 10.54 4.74
CA ARG A 139 19.43 10.62 5.65
C ARG A 139 19.24 9.73 6.88
N ASN A 140 20.34 9.23 7.43
CA ASN A 140 20.41 8.38 8.63
C ASN A 140 19.67 7.02 8.48
N THR A 141 19.53 6.52 7.25
CA THR A 141 18.93 5.20 6.98
C THR A 141 19.96 4.16 6.54
N ALA A 142 19.56 2.88 6.59
CA ALA A 142 20.36 1.80 6.01
C ALA A 142 20.54 1.97 4.50
N LEU A 143 19.52 2.52 3.83
CA LEU A 143 19.56 2.76 2.39
C LEU A 143 20.55 3.86 2.03
N GLU A 144 20.69 4.92 2.85
CA GLU A 144 21.74 5.93 2.65
C GLU A 144 23.15 5.30 2.75
N ARG A 145 23.38 4.42 3.72
CA ARG A 145 24.67 3.72 3.82
C ARG A 145 24.98 2.88 2.59
N ALA A 146 23.98 2.13 2.10
CA ALA A 146 24.10 1.34 0.88
C ALA A 146 24.37 2.23 -0.35
N TYR A 147 23.66 3.36 -0.47
CA TYR A 147 23.89 4.34 -1.53
C TYR A 147 25.30 4.91 -1.51
N ARG A 148 25.78 5.36 -0.34
CA ARG A 148 27.13 5.93 -0.19
C ARG A 148 28.26 4.92 -0.47
N SER A 149 28.03 3.64 -0.19
CA SER A 149 28.99 2.56 -0.48
C SER A 149 28.87 1.98 -1.90
N GLY A 150 27.99 2.51 -2.76
CA GLY A 150 27.75 1.98 -4.11
C GLY A 150 26.93 0.69 -4.15
N GLY A 151 26.40 0.24 -3.03
CA GLY A 151 25.55 -0.98 -2.94
C GLY A 151 24.09 -0.76 -3.34
N TYR A 152 23.69 0.48 -3.58
CA TYR A 152 22.37 0.84 -4.10
C TYR A 152 22.47 2.07 -5.01
N VAL A 153 21.80 2.02 -6.15
CA VAL A 153 21.68 3.14 -7.07
C VAL A 153 20.19 3.41 -7.29
N PRO A 154 19.68 4.62 -6.98
CA PRO A 154 18.30 4.99 -7.26
C PRO A 154 18.03 4.99 -8.77
N LEU A 155 16.78 4.76 -9.16
CA LEU A 155 16.35 4.96 -10.55
C LEU A 155 16.60 6.42 -10.96
N THR A 156 17.05 6.62 -12.19
CA THR A 156 16.97 7.94 -12.82
C THR A 156 15.52 8.30 -13.10
N GLU A 157 15.23 9.58 -13.31
CA GLU A 157 13.87 10.02 -13.68
C GLU A 157 13.35 9.29 -14.92
N GLY A 158 14.17 9.18 -15.99
CA GLY A 158 13.81 8.47 -17.21
C GLY A 158 13.49 6.99 -16.94
N ALA A 159 14.36 6.29 -16.19
CA ALA A 159 14.13 4.88 -15.85
C ALA A 159 12.89 4.67 -14.97
N TYR A 160 12.59 5.62 -14.07
CA TYR A 160 11.35 5.58 -13.28
C TYR A 160 10.12 5.75 -14.18
N ILE A 161 10.14 6.72 -15.10
CA ILE A 161 9.03 6.99 -16.02
C ILE A 161 8.76 5.78 -16.91
N GLU A 162 9.80 5.20 -17.53
CA GLU A 162 9.68 4.00 -18.35
C GLU A 162 9.04 2.84 -17.55
N LEU A 163 9.60 2.53 -16.39
CA LEU A 163 9.10 1.44 -15.55
C LEU A 163 7.66 1.70 -15.04
N ALA A 164 7.31 2.95 -14.73
CA ALA A 164 5.97 3.33 -14.31
C ALA A 164 4.97 3.18 -15.47
N VAL A 165 5.32 3.61 -16.68
CA VAL A 165 4.48 3.43 -17.88
C VAL A 165 4.25 1.95 -18.15
N ASP A 166 5.30 1.12 -18.12
CA ASP A 166 5.21 -0.32 -18.31
C ASP A 166 4.27 -0.97 -17.26
N ALA A 167 4.49 -0.63 -15.98
CA ALA A 167 3.64 -1.11 -14.90
C ALA A 167 2.17 -0.72 -15.07
N LEU A 168 1.89 0.54 -15.48
CA LEU A 168 0.53 1.04 -15.70
C LEU A 168 -0.15 0.38 -16.89
N THR A 169 0.58 0.10 -17.97
CA THR A 169 0.02 -0.56 -19.16
C THR A 169 -0.31 -2.03 -18.92
N GLU A 170 0.34 -2.68 -17.95
CA GLU A 170 0.09 -4.07 -17.57
C GLU A 170 -1.04 -4.21 -16.53
N LEU A 171 -1.42 -3.14 -15.83
CA LEU A 171 -2.53 -3.16 -14.87
C LEU A 171 -3.87 -3.40 -15.55
N ARG A 172 -4.77 -4.11 -14.86
CA ARG A 172 -6.17 -4.25 -15.31
C ARG A 172 -6.80 -2.86 -15.48
N PRO A 173 -7.62 -2.66 -16.52
CA PRO A 173 -8.18 -1.34 -16.85
C PRO A 173 -9.21 -0.81 -15.84
N ASP A 174 -9.72 -1.66 -14.94
CA ASP A 174 -10.65 -1.30 -13.87
C ASP A 174 -9.95 -0.77 -12.59
N ILE A 175 -8.62 -0.87 -12.51
CA ILE A 175 -7.86 -0.36 -11.37
C ILE A 175 -7.66 1.16 -11.49
N ILE A 176 -8.10 1.89 -10.48
CA ILE A 176 -7.99 3.35 -10.42
C ILE A 176 -6.55 3.77 -10.08
N ILE A 177 -5.97 4.66 -10.86
CA ILE A 177 -4.64 5.22 -10.58
C ILE A 177 -4.79 6.43 -9.65
N HIS A 178 -4.40 6.27 -8.39
CA HIS A 178 -4.47 7.34 -7.38
C HIS A 178 -3.24 8.25 -7.42
N ARG A 179 -2.09 7.69 -7.82
CA ARG A 179 -0.81 8.42 -7.92
C ARG A 179 0.16 7.67 -8.83
N VAL A 180 0.97 8.45 -9.55
CA VAL A 180 2.18 8.01 -10.25
C VAL A 180 3.38 8.79 -9.74
#